data_745d337242038739ae7a2a3d04b7c835
#
_entry.id   745d337242038739ae7a2a3d04b7c835
#
_cell.length_a   1.000
_cell.length_b   1.000
_cell.length_c   1.000
_cell.angle_alpha   90.00
_cell.angle_beta   90.00
_cell.angle_gamma   90.00
#
_symmetry.space_group_name_H-M   'P 1'
#
loop_
_entity.id
_entity.type
_entity.pdbx_description
1 polymer ?
#
loop_
_entity_poly.entity_id
_entity_poly.type
_entity_poly.pdbx_seq_one_letter_code
_entity_poly.pdbx_strand_id
1 'polypeptide(L)'
;MFNKILEFETALAQYTGAPYAIMTDCCTHAIEMCLRYDQVRSLKMTPFTYLSIPMTMHKLAIDYVYLDEDTQTWIGEYNFVYTRIWDSARRFEAHMYKPGQMQCVSFGHTKPLQIGHGGAILLDDQQAYDVIIKQRWEGRDLNISSWETQKTFRVGYHYRPTSKDAVRGAELLAQYESQEPVFVQYPDLRTITIKE
;
A
#
# COMPACT_ATOMS: atom_id res chain seq x y z
N MET A 1 -13.81 3.85 17.25
CA MET A 1 -12.46 3.92 16.63
C MET A 1 -12.49 3.35 15.23
N PHE A 2 -12.90 2.11 15.01
CA PHE A 2 -12.94 1.44 13.68
C PHE A 2 -13.80 2.14 12.65
N ASN A 3 -14.95 2.72 13.04
CA ASN A 3 -15.87 3.40 12.11
C ASN A 3 -15.18 4.52 11.31
N LYS A 4 -14.28 5.29 11.92
CA LYS A 4 -13.57 6.39 11.23
C LYS A 4 -12.59 5.89 10.18
N ILE A 5 -11.95 4.76 10.42
CA ILE A 5 -11.08 4.11 9.43
C ILE A 5 -11.92 3.59 8.27
N LEU A 6 -13.03 2.91 8.54
CA LEU A 6 -13.93 2.40 7.52
C LEU A 6 -14.58 3.52 6.69
N GLU A 7 -14.96 4.64 7.33
CA GLU A 7 -15.47 5.84 6.63
C GLU A 7 -14.45 6.37 5.61
N PHE A 8 -13.19 6.48 6.02
CA PHE A 8 -12.13 6.94 5.12
C PHE A 8 -11.81 5.92 4.01
N GLU A 9 -11.77 4.62 4.33
CA GLU A 9 -11.59 3.56 3.32
C GLU A 9 -12.71 3.57 2.29
N THR A 10 -13.95 3.77 2.72
CA THR A 10 -15.10 3.90 1.81
C THR A 10 -14.93 5.13 0.90
N ALA A 11 -14.52 6.26 1.45
CA ALA A 11 -14.28 7.48 0.67
C ALA A 11 -13.13 7.32 -0.32
N LEU A 12 -12.03 6.64 0.09
CA LEU A 12 -10.91 6.30 -0.81
C LEU A 12 -11.36 5.41 -1.97
N ALA A 13 -12.11 4.35 -1.68
CA ALA A 13 -12.65 3.44 -2.69
C ALA A 13 -13.52 4.20 -3.70
N GLN A 14 -14.44 5.04 -3.23
CA GLN A 14 -15.32 5.86 -4.07
C GLN A 14 -14.51 6.85 -4.93
N TYR A 15 -13.55 7.56 -4.36
CA TYR A 15 -12.74 8.55 -5.06
C TYR A 15 -11.88 7.91 -6.15
N THR A 16 -11.21 6.81 -5.82
CA THR A 16 -10.28 6.15 -6.74
C THR A 16 -10.94 5.21 -7.74
N GLY A 17 -12.23 4.88 -7.54
CA GLY A 17 -12.97 3.93 -8.35
C GLY A 17 -12.64 2.47 -8.04
N ALA A 18 -11.92 2.18 -6.96
CA ALA A 18 -11.66 0.83 -6.51
C ALA A 18 -12.89 0.23 -5.80
N PRO A 19 -13.22 -1.06 -5.98
CA PRO A 19 -14.24 -1.73 -5.19
C PRO A 19 -13.96 -1.73 -3.70
N TYR A 20 -12.68 -1.85 -3.31
CA TYR A 20 -12.24 -1.86 -1.92
C TYR A 20 -11.00 -1.01 -1.71
N ALA A 21 -10.88 -0.43 -0.51
CA ALA A 21 -9.66 0.19 -0.02
C ALA A 21 -9.36 -0.29 1.40
N ILE A 22 -8.08 -0.55 1.70
CA ILE A 22 -7.60 -0.96 3.01
C ILE A 22 -6.53 0.02 3.46
N MET A 23 -6.82 0.86 4.45
CA MET A 23 -5.85 1.79 5.02
C MET A 23 -4.82 1.06 5.89
N THR A 24 -3.56 1.46 5.79
CA THR A 24 -2.42 0.93 6.55
C THR A 24 -1.65 2.05 7.24
N ASP A 25 -0.76 1.71 8.15
CA ASP A 25 0.13 2.67 8.79
C ASP A 25 1.17 3.29 7.84
N CYS A 26 1.53 2.59 6.75
CA CYS A 26 2.37 3.14 5.68
C CYS A 26 2.23 2.33 4.38
N CYS A 27 2.62 2.95 3.24
CA CYS A 27 2.60 2.28 1.93
C CYS A 27 3.54 1.06 1.87
N THR A 28 4.69 1.10 2.55
CA THR A 28 5.62 -0.04 2.59
C THR A 28 4.95 -1.28 3.17
N HIS A 29 4.17 -1.14 4.24
CA HIS A 29 3.42 -2.25 4.82
C HIS A 29 2.20 -2.64 3.96
N ALA A 30 1.61 -1.72 3.22
CA ALA A 30 0.60 -2.05 2.20
C ALA A 30 1.19 -2.99 1.14
N ILE A 31 2.35 -2.64 0.57
CA ILE A 31 3.08 -3.48 -0.39
C ILE A 31 3.45 -4.83 0.23
N GLU A 32 4.01 -4.83 1.45
CA GLU A 32 4.37 -6.06 2.16
C GLU A 32 3.18 -7.02 2.30
N MET A 33 2.01 -6.52 2.70
CA MET A 33 0.82 -7.36 2.86
C MET A 33 0.33 -7.93 1.54
N CYS A 34 0.39 -7.17 0.44
CA CYS A 34 0.07 -7.67 -0.89
C CYS A 34 1.03 -8.79 -1.33
N LEU A 35 2.35 -8.58 -1.15
CA LEU A 35 3.37 -9.59 -1.46
C LEU A 35 3.18 -10.89 -0.66
N ARG A 36 2.84 -10.77 0.63
CA ARG A 36 2.55 -11.93 1.49
C ARG A 36 1.27 -12.65 1.09
N TYR A 37 0.21 -11.90 0.76
CA TYR A 37 -1.06 -12.49 0.35
C TYR A 37 -0.91 -13.30 -0.93
N ASP A 38 -0.27 -12.73 -1.95
CA ASP A 38 -0.01 -13.39 -3.24
C ASP A 38 1.15 -14.42 -3.15
N GLN A 39 1.76 -14.60 -1.97
CA GLN A 39 2.87 -15.53 -1.73
C GLN A 39 4.03 -15.38 -2.73
N VAL A 40 4.33 -14.13 -3.08
CA VAL A 40 5.38 -13.81 -4.04
C VAL A 40 6.73 -14.34 -3.56
N ARG A 41 7.46 -15.06 -4.42
CA ARG A 41 8.78 -15.62 -4.15
C ARG A 41 9.88 -14.95 -4.94
N SER A 42 9.55 -14.45 -6.11
CA SER A 42 10.49 -13.72 -6.95
C SER A 42 9.78 -12.67 -7.78
N LEU A 43 10.48 -11.59 -8.11
CA LEU A 43 9.96 -10.52 -8.96
C LEU A 43 11.10 -9.76 -9.67
N LYS A 44 10.73 -8.89 -10.62
CA LYS A 44 11.62 -7.83 -11.11
C LYS A 44 11.03 -6.47 -10.76
N MET A 45 11.89 -5.51 -10.46
CA MET A 45 11.48 -4.14 -10.13
C MET A 45 12.44 -3.10 -10.66
N THR A 46 11.97 -1.87 -10.80
CA THR A 46 12.84 -0.74 -11.17
C THR A 46 13.95 -0.52 -10.12
N PRO A 47 15.18 -0.17 -10.52
CA PRO A 47 16.20 0.25 -9.57
C PRO A 47 15.94 1.64 -8.97
N PHE A 48 15.05 2.42 -9.60
CA PHE A 48 14.69 3.78 -9.19
C PHE A 48 13.47 3.76 -8.29
N THR A 49 13.65 3.38 -7.02
CA THR A 49 12.56 3.27 -6.05
C THR A 49 13.00 3.71 -4.65
N TYR A 50 12.06 3.78 -3.72
CA TYR A 50 12.38 4.13 -2.34
C TYR A 50 13.07 2.95 -1.63
N LEU A 51 14.07 3.27 -0.80
CA LEU A 51 14.94 2.28 -0.14
C LEU A 51 14.18 1.21 0.66
N SER A 52 13.00 1.53 1.20
CA SER A 52 12.20 0.54 1.94
C SER A 52 11.73 -0.64 1.08
N ILE A 53 11.71 -0.50 -0.24
CA ILE A 53 11.24 -1.55 -1.15
C ILE A 53 12.22 -2.74 -1.19
N PRO A 54 13.51 -2.57 -1.54
CA PRO A 54 14.45 -3.70 -1.44
C PRO A 54 14.60 -4.23 0.01
N MET A 55 14.51 -3.36 1.03
CA MET A 55 14.48 -3.82 2.43
C MET A 55 13.28 -4.73 2.72
N THR A 56 12.14 -4.47 2.12
CA THR A 56 10.96 -5.35 2.23
C THR A 56 11.21 -6.69 1.54
N MET A 57 11.88 -6.71 0.39
CA MET A 57 12.25 -7.96 -0.29
C MET A 57 13.18 -8.81 0.59
N HIS A 58 14.22 -8.20 1.19
CA HIS A 58 15.09 -8.89 2.16
C HIS A 58 14.30 -9.42 3.37
N LYS A 59 13.46 -8.59 3.99
CA LYS A 59 12.60 -8.98 5.11
C LYS A 59 11.71 -10.20 4.79
N LEU A 60 11.23 -10.30 3.56
CA LEU A 60 10.33 -11.37 3.11
C LEU A 60 11.05 -12.57 2.50
N ALA A 61 12.37 -12.52 2.36
CA ALA A 61 13.17 -13.51 1.63
C ALA A 61 12.62 -13.71 0.19
N ILE A 62 12.30 -12.60 -0.48
CA ILE A 62 11.87 -12.58 -1.89
C ILE A 62 13.10 -12.34 -2.75
N ASP A 63 13.33 -13.23 -3.69
CA ASP A 63 14.35 -13.06 -4.72
C ASP A 63 13.93 -11.93 -5.68
N TYR A 64 14.80 -10.96 -5.91
CA TYR A 64 14.50 -9.90 -6.85
C TYR A 64 15.67 -9.56 -7.76
N VAL A 65 15.33 -9.08 -8.94
CA VAL A 65 16.29 -8.56 -9.92
C VAL A 65 15.82 -7.16 -10.33
N TYR A 66 16.75 -6.22 -10.36
CA TYR A 66 16.45 -4.92 -10.94
C TYR A 66 16.28 -5.01 -12.46
N LEU A 67 15.35 -4.23 -12.99
CA LEU A 67 15.20 -4.06 -14.42
C LEU A 67 16.45 -3.38 -15.01
N ASP A 68 16.76 -3.69 -16.26
CA ASP A 68 17.85 -3.08 -16.99
C ASP A 68 17.39 -1.72 -17.56
N GLU A 69 17.36 -0.73 -16.69
CA GLU A 69 16.93 0.63 -16.97
C GLU A 69 18.09 1.60 -16.65
N ASP A 70 18.52 2.38 -17.63
CA ASP A 70 19.58 3.38 -17.44
C ASP A 70 19.07 4.63 -16.72
N THR A 71 17.79 4.92 -16.84
CA THR A 71 17.12 6.08 -16.24
C THR A 71 15.73 5.70 -15.74
N GLN A 72 15.21 6.45 -14.77
CA GLN A 72 13.83 6.30 -14.33
C GLN A 72 12.86 6.68 -15.46
N THR A 73 12.01 5.74 -15.86
CA THR A 73 11.03 5.92 -16.94
C THR A 73 9.60 6.10 -16.43
N TRP A 74 9.31 5.71 -15.19
CA TRP A 74 7.98 5.78 -14.61
C TRP A 74 7.69 7.14 -13.93
N ILE A 75 6.43 7.53 -13.94
CA ILE A 75 5.92 8.71 -13.24
C ILE A 75 4.72 8.26 -12.39
N GLY A 76 4.75 8.58 -11.10
CA GLY A 76 3.65 8.32 -10.17
C GLY A 76 3.54 6.89 -9.68
N GLU A 77 3.65 5.90 -10.54
CA GLU A 77 3.50 4.48 -10.20
C GLU A 77 4.37 3.56 -11.07
N TYR A 78 4.68 2.39 -10.55
CA TYR A 78 5.33 1.30 -11.28
C TYR A 78 4.87 -0.07 -10.77
N ASN A 79 5.03 -1.10 -11.60
CA ASN A 79 4.65 -2.48 -11.31
C ASN A 79 5.84 -3.30 -10.78
N PHE A 80 5.56 -4.17 -9.82
CA PHE A 80 6.46 -5.29 -9.52
C PHE A 80 6.21 -6.39 -10.56
N VAL A 81 7.13 -6.52 -11.52
CA VAL A 81 6.97 -7.39 -12.69
C VAL A 81 6.76 -8.85 -12.26
N TYR A 82 5.85 -9.53 -12.92
CA TYR A 82 5.28 -10.86 -12.61
C TYR A 82 4.30 -10.88 -11.44
N THR A 83 3.82 -9.72 -11.00
CA THR A 83 2.79 -9.60 -9.97
C THR A 83 1.66 -8.69 -10.44
N ARG A 84 0.55 -8.66 -9.71
CA ARG A 84 -0.51 -7.67 -9.87
C ARG A 84 -0.35 -6.46 -8.95
N ILE A 85 0.80 -6.34 -8.27
CA ILE A 85 1.07 -5.35 -7.22
C ILE A 85 1.77 -4.14 -7.84
N TRP A 86 1.26 -2.95 -7.52
CA TRP A 86 1.78 -1.67 -8.00
C TRP A 86 2.17 -0.78 -6.83
N ASP A 87 3.33 -0.18 -6.91
CA ASP A 87 3.70 0.95 -6.05
C ASP A 87 3.19 2.23 -6.70
N SER A 88 2.06 2.74 -6.21
CA SER A 88 1.43 3.99 -6.65
C SER A 88 1.67 5.12 -5.63
N ALA A 89 2.79 5.06 -4.88
CA ALA A 89 3.08 6.00 -3.79
C ALA A 89 3.21 7.47 -4.23
N ARG A 90 3.29 7.75 -5.52
CA ARG A 90 3.39 9.09 -6.12
C ARG A 90 2.21 9.42 -7.03
N ARG A 91 1.21 8.54 -7.12
CA ARG A 91 0.00 8.75 -7.91
C ARG A 91 -1.23 8.72 -7.01
N PHE A 92 -2.07 9.75 -7.11
CA PHE A 92 -3.36 9.77 -6.42
C PHE A 92 -4.32 10.67 -7.20
N GLU A 93 -5.25 10.05 -7.92
CA GLU A 93 -6.17 10.70 -8.83
C GLU A 93 -7.58 10.11 -8.70
N ALA A 94 -8.58 10.88 -9.10
CA ALA A 94 -9.94 10.36 -9.24
C ALA A 94 -9.97 9.24 -10.30
N HIS A 95 -10.67 8.15 -9.98
CA HIS A 95 -10.84 7.00 -10.89
C HIS A 95 -9.53 6.35 -11.38
N MET A 96 -8.46 6.44 -10.58
CA MET A 96 -7.16 5.90 -10.96
C MET A 96 -7.08 4.36 -10.92
N TYR A 97 -8.02 3.72 -10.25
CA TYR A 97 -7.97 2.27 -10.05
C TYR A 97 -8.08 1.51 -11.38
N LYS A 98 -7.26 0.47 -11.53
CA LYS A 98 -7.27 -0.43 -12.69
C LYS A 98 -7.68 -1.84 -12.24
N PRO A 99 -8.73 -2.43 -12.83
CA PRO A 99 -9.21 -3.77 -12.44
C PRO A 99 -8.11 -4.84 -12.44
N GLY A 100 -8.16 -5.73 -11.46
CA GLY A 100 -7.21 -6.82 -11.28
C GLY A 100 -5.89 -6.45 -10.64
N GLN A 101 -5.67 -5.17 -10.29
CA GLN A 101 -4.46 -4.71 -9.63
C GLN A 101 -4.63 -4.64 -8.11
N MET A 102 -3.50 -4.67 -7.39
CA MET A 102 -3.36 -4.21 -6.02
C MET A 102 -2.50 -2.95 -6.04
N GLN A 103 -3.12 -1.77 -6.03
CA GLN A 103 -2.41 -0.49 -6.09
C GLN A 103 -2.16 0.03 -4.67
N CYS A 104 -0.89 0.21 -4.31
CA CYS A 104 -0.48 0.68 -2.99
C CYS A 104 -0.16 2.18 -3.03
N VAL A 105 -0.96 2.98 -2.35
CA VAL A 105 -0.82 4.45 -2.27
C VAL A 105 -0.22 4.89 -0.95
N SER A 106 0.41 6.06 -0.93
CA SER A 106 1.08 6.62 0.24
C SER A 106 0.53 7.98 0.62
N PHE A 107 0.43 8.23 1.92
CA PHE A 107 -0.08 9.48 2.51
C PHE A 107 0.97 10.25 3.30
N GLY A 108 2.25 9.99 3.08
CA GLY A 108 3.36 10.71 3.71
C GLY A 108 3.40 12.20 3.34
N HIS A 109 4.25 12.98 4.00
CA HIS A 109 4.34 14.44 3.87
C HIS A 109 4.63 14.97 2.47
N THR A 110 5.24 14.16 1.60
CA THR A 110 5.64 14.56 0.23
C THR A 110 4.78 13.89 -0.84
N LYS A 111 3.64 13.32 -0.44
CA LYS A 111 2.75 12.56 -1.32
C LYS A 111 1.59 13.42 -1.79
N PRO A 112 0.88 13.03 -2.87
CA PRO A 112 -0.24 13.84 -3.37
C PRO A 112 -1.28 14.15 -2.29
N LEU A 113 -1.83 13.15 -1.59
CA LEU A 113 -2.70 13.36 -0.43
C LEU A 113 -1.87 13.34 0.86
N GLN A 114 -1.54 14.52 1.40
CA GLN A 114 -0.57 14.70 2.48
C GLN A 114 -1.20 14.59 3.87
N ILE A 115 -1.60 13.39 4.27
CA ILE A 115 -2.08 13.15 5.64
C ILE A 115 -0.92 13.33 6.64
N GLY A 116 0.31 12.98 6.21
CA GLY A 116 1.54 13.01 7.00
C GLY A 116 2.03 11.62 7.37
N HIS A 117 1.14 10.66 7.52
CA HIS A 117 1.40 9.26 7.81
C HIS A 117 0.32 8.37 7.17
N GLY A 118 0.65 7.12 6.86
CA GLY A 118 -0.31 6.16 6.32
C GLY A 118 -0.04 5.74 4.89
N GLY A 119 -0.81 4.77 4.47
CA GLY A 119 -0.92 4.26 3.11
C GLY A 119 -2.25 3.55 2.94
N ALA A 120 -2.52 3.04 1.74
CA ALA A 120 -3.66 2.17 1.51
C ALA A 120 -3.39 1.22 0.35
N ILE A 121 -4.16 0.12 0.32
CA ILE A 121 -4.26 -0.81 -0.79
C ILE A 121 -5.60 -0.58 -1.47
N LEU A 122 -5.60 -0.38 -2.77
CA LEU A 122 -6.78 -0.34 -3.63
C LEU A 122 -6.87 -1.66 -4.38
N LEU A 123 -8.02 -2.34 -4.33
CA LEU A 123 -8.18 -3.67 -4.91
C LEU A 123 -9.64 -3.98 -5.26
N ASP A 124 -9.86 -5.02 -6.09
CA ASP A 124 -11.19 -5.54 -6.44
C ASP A 124 -11.41 -7.00 -6.00
N ASP A 125 -10.36 -7.66 -5.51
CA ASP A 125 -10.40 -9.04 -5.03
C ASP A 125 -11.00 -9.10 -3.62
N GLN A 126 -12.26 -9.53 -3.50
CA GLN A 126 -12.97 -9.67 -2.23
C GLN A 126 -12.23 -10.62 -1.27
N GLN A 127 -11.67 -11.71 -1.77
CA GLN A 127 -10.95 -12.68 -0.92
C GLN A 127 -9.68 -12.05 -0.33
N ALA A 128 -8.95 -11.29 -1.16
CA ALA A 128 -7.79 -10.54 -0.69
C ALA A 128 -8.18 -9.50 0.36
N TYR A 129 -9.27 -8.76 0.12
CA TYR A 129 -9.81 -7.79 1.08
C TYR A 129 -10.10 -8.45 2.44
N ASP A 130 -10.86 -9.55 2.46
CA ASP A 130 -11.27 -10.25 3.68
C ASP A 130 -10.10 -10.80 4.50
N VAL A 131 -9.00 -11.14 3.83
CA VAL A 131 -7.77 -11.62 4.47
C VAL A 131 -6.91 -10.46 4.95
N ILE A 132 -6.60 -9.51 4.09
CA ILE A 132 -5.65 -8.43 4.37
C ILE A 132 -6.18 -7.48 5.45
N ILE A 133 -7.50 -7.20 5.46
CA ILE A 133 -8.11 -6.35 6.48
C ILE A 133 -7.94 -6.92 7.89
N LYS A 134 -7.94 -8.25 8.04
CA LYS A 134 -7.64 -8.92 9.31
C LYS A 134 -6.14 -8.92 9.60
N GLN A 135 -5.32 -9.18 8.59
CA GLN A 135 -3.87 -9.26 8.76
C GLN A 135 -3.25 -7.97 9.32
N ARG A 136 -3.71 -6.79 8.92
CA ARG A 136 -3.21 -5.53 9.47
C ARG A 136 -3.51 -5.33 10.97
N TRP A 137 -4.42 -6.12 11.53
CA TRP A 137 -4.86 -6.11 12.94
C TRP A 137 -4.56 -7.42 13.65
N GLU A 138 -3.36 -7.90 13.57
CA GLU A 138 -2.87 -9.15 14.22
C GLU A 138 -3.72 -10.38 13.84
N GLY A 139 -4.33 -10.39 12.68
CA GLY A 139 -5.18 -11.50 12.21
C GLY A 139 -6.53 -11.60 12.88
N ARG A 140 -7.00 -10.55 13.58
CA ARG A 140 -8.27 -10.51 14.32
C ARG A 140 -9.46 -10.43 13.38
N ASP A 141 -10.56 -11.00 13.80
CA ASP A 141 -11.87 -10.68 13.26
C ASP A 141 -12.45 -9.47 14.00
N LEU A 142 -12.54 -8.34 13.32
CA LEU A 142 -12.99 -7.07 13.91
C LEU A 142 -14.50 -7.04 14.21
N ASN A 143 -15.28 -8.04 13.74
CA ASN A 143 -16.68 -8.20 14.09
C ASN A 143 -16.86 -8.80 15.49
N ILE A 144 -15.80 -9.36 16.07
CA ILE A 144 -15.78 -9.88 17.44
C ILE A 144 -15.25 -8.77 18.36
N SER A 145 -16.05 -8.35 19.33
CA SER A 145 -15.80 -7.15 20.15
C SER A 145 -14.51 -7.21 20.96
N SER A 146 -14.11 -8.39 21.46
CA SER A 146 -12.87 -8.58 22.23
C SER A 146 -12.02 -9.66 21.60
N TRP A 147 -10.75 -9.38 21.40
CA TRP A 147 -9.79 -10.36 20.87
C TRP A 147 -9.57 -11.52 21.85
N GLU A 148 -9.72 -11.29 23.17
CA GLU A 148 -9.58 -12.33 24.19
C GLU A 148 -10.64 -13.43 24.07
N THR A 149 -11.78 -13.13 23.46
CA THR A 149 -12.85 -14.09 23.23
C THR A 149 -12.70 -14.89 21.95
N GLN A 150 -11.81 -14.46 21.04
CA GLN A 150 -11.54 -15.16 19.80
C GLN A 150 -10.70 -16.41 20.06
N LYS A 151 -11.01 -17.51 19.38
CA LYS A 151 -10.30 -18.80 19.52
C LYS A 151 -9.35 -19.09 18.37
N THR A 152 -9.54 -18.41 17.23
CA THR A 152 -8.76 -18.66 16.02
C THR A 152 -8.31 -17.33 15.42
N PHE A 153 -7.04 -17.25 15.09
CA PHE A 153 -6.43 -16.10 14.44
C PHE A 153 -5.70 -16.56 13.17
N ARG A 154 -5.64 -15.71 12.16
CA ARG A 154 -4.64 -15.83 11.11
C ARG A 154 -3.34 -15.17 11.56
N VAL A 155 -2.23 -15.53 10.94
CA VAL A 155 -1.00 -14.75 11.11
C VAL A 155 -1.27 -13.34 10.58
N GLY A 156 -1.01 -12.35 11.42
CA GLY A 156 -1.23 -10.95 11.11
C GLY A 156 -0.14 -10.07 11.71
N TYR A 157 -0.25 -8.76 11.45
CA TYR A 157 0.77 -7.77 11.76
C TYR A 157 0.15 -6.57 12.47
N HIS A 158 0.97 -5.78 13.12
CA HIS A 158 0.54 -4.55 13.76
C HIS A 158 0.73 -3.35 12.82
N TYR A 159 0.09 -3.40 11.62
CA TYR A 159 0.20 -2.40 10.55
C TYR A 159 -1.05 -1.52 10.47
N ARG A 160 -1.69 -1.35 11.60
CA ARG A 160 -2.95 -0.63 11.71
C ARG A 160 -2.78 0.88 11.59
N PRO A 161 -3.68 1.56 10.85
CA PRO A 161 -3.74 3.00 10.84
C PRO A 161 -4.31 3.54 12.14
N THR A 162 -4.15 4.84 12.39
CA THR A 162 -4.82 5.52 13.50
C THR A 162 -6.14 6.14 13.07
N SER A 163 -7.10 6.25 13.99
CA SER A 163 -8.35 6.98 13.71
C SER A 163 -8.10 8.46 13.45
N LYS A 164 -7.05 9.04 14.03
CA LYS A 164 -6.67 10.43 13.82
C LYS A 164 -6.25 10.66 12.37
N ASP A 165 -5.42 9.77 11.82
CA ASP A 165 -4.98 9.85 10.43
C ASP A 165 -6.15 9.61 9.47
N ALA A 166 -7.06 8.70 9.79
CA ALA A 166 -8.26 8.45 8.99
C ALA A 166 -9.20 9.66 8.95
N VAL A 167 -9.46 10.33 10.08
CA VAL A 167 -10.26 11.55 10.13
C VAL A 167 -9.61 12.66 9.30
N ARG A 168 -8.31 12.90 9.52
CA ARG A 168 -7.57 13.87 8.73
C ARG A 168 -7.57 13.54 7.23
N GLY A 169 -7.44 12.25 6.90
CA GLY A 169 -7.50 11.78 5.51
C GLY A 169 -8.84 12.06 4.86
N ALA A 170 -9.94 11.82 5.55
CA ALA A 170 -11.29 12.11 5.06
C ALA A 170 -11.51 13.61 4.83
N GLU A 171 -11.06 14.47 5.76
CA GLU A 171 -11.13 15.92 5.64
C GLU A 171 -10.33 16.44 4.43
N LEU A 172 -9.11 15.95 4.25
CA LEU A 172 -8.25 16.34 3.13
C LEU A 172 -8.81 15.83 1.80
N LEU A 173 -9.30 14.59 1.76
CA LEU A 173 -9.87 13.99 0.55
C LEU A 173 -11.11 14.73 0.07
N ALA A 174 -11.96 15.21 0.98
CA ALA A 174 -13.15 15.98 0.65
C ALA A 174 -12.85 17.31 -0.08
N GLN A 175 -11.63 17.82 0.03
CA GLN A 175 -11.18 19.06 -0.61
C GLN A 175 -10.08 18.81 -1.64
N TYR A 176 -9.75 17.54 -1.90
CA TYR A 176 -8.65 17.18 -2.78
C TYR A 176 -9.01 17.36 -4.24
N GLU A 177 -8.26 18.20 -4.92
CA GLU A 177 -8.31 18.34 -6.37
C GLU A 177 -7.29 17.38 -7.00
N SER A 178 -7.77 16.56 -7.93
CA SER A 178 -6.92 15.60 -8.64
C SER A 178 -5.82 16.32 -9.41
N GLN A 179 -4.60 15.87 -9.26
CA GLN A 179 -3.43 16.43 -9.92
C GLN A 179 -2.67 15.31 -10.64
N GLU A 180 -2.17 15.64 -11.82
CA GLU A 180 -1.28 14.73 -12.55
C GLU A 180 -0.03 14.40 -11.73
N PRO A 181 0.45 13.16 -11.80
CA PRO A 181 1.66 12.75 -11.10
C PRO A 181 2.87 13.59 -11.54
N VAL A 182 3.63 14.09 -10.57
CA VAL A 182 4.87 14.84 -10.82
C VAL A 182 6.05 13.89 -10.80
N PHE A 183 6.94 14.04 -11.77
CA PHE A 183 8.20 13.30 -11.79
C PHE A 183 9.06 13.67 -10.56
N VAL A 184 9.47 12.64 -9.84
CA VAL A 184 10.39 12.76 -8.69
C VAL A 184 11.51 11.77 -8.92
N GLN A 185 12.74 12.28 -9.06
CA GLN A 185 13.92 11.47 -9.28
C GLN A 185 14.26 10.62 -8.05
N TYR A 186 14.44 9.33 -8.25
CA TYR A 186 14.99 8.41 -7.28
C TYR A 186 16.44 8.05 -7.62
N PRO A 187 17.29 7.78 -6.62
CA PRO A 187 18.64 7.28 -6.88
C PRO A 187 18.56 5.87 -7.48
N ASP A 188 19.59 5.52 -8.25
CA ASP A 188 19.79 4.14 -8.72
C ASP A 188 20.25 3.24 -7.56
N LEU A 189 19.39 2.37 -7.09
CA LEU A 189 19.66 1.49 -5.95
C LEU A 189 20.68 0.37 -6.27
N ARG A 190 21.04 0.14 -7.53
CA ARG A 190 22.14 -0.77 -7.89
C ARG A 190 23.49 -0.27 -7.40
N THR A 191 23.59 1.04 -7.15
CA THR A 191 24.83 1.68 -6.63
C THR A 191 24.93 1.63 -5.10
N ILE A 192 23.89 1.11 -4.42
CA ILE A 192 23.81 1.08 -2.95
C ILE A 192 24.04 -0.37 -2.48
N THR A 193 24.93 -0.55 -1.51
CA THR A 193 25.15 -1.83 -0.87
C THR A 193 24.24 -1.97 0.37
N ILE A 194 23.38 -2.97 0.38
CA ILE A 194 22.61 -3.36 1.56
C ILE A 194 23.42 -4.40 2.32
N LYS A 195 23.70 -4.14 3.61
CA LYS A 195 24.40 -5.07 4.50
C LYS A 195 23.39 -5.66 5.49
N GLU A 196 23.49 -6.96 5.73
CA GLU A 196 22.79 -7.65 6.82
C GLU A 196 23.46 -7.36 8.17
#